data_d5ac97aefe358bcb34c60a270c71ddd9
#
_entry.id   d5ac97aefe358bcb34c60a270c71ddd9
#
_cell.length_a   1.000
_cell.length_b   1.000
_cell.length_c   1.000
_cell.angle_alpha   90.00
_cell.angle_beta   90.00
_cell.angle_gamma   90.00
#
_symmetry.space_group_name_H-M   'P 1'
#
loop_
_entity.id
_entity.type
_entity.pdbx_description
1 polymer ?
#
loop_
_entity_poly.entity_id
_entity_poly.type
_entity_poly.pdbx_seq_one_letter_code
_entity_poly.pdbx_strand_id
1 'polypeptide(L)'
;MKKVLASLGLSVVIASSLFADTLMMATTTSTEDTGLLDYLAPQFEKETGTTLKWVSTGTGKALKMGENCDVDVLLVHAPAAEKKLVESGFGIDRKEVMYNDFIIVGPIADPAHVSGKGTVEALKIIKDSKANFLSRGDDSGTHKKELSLWKDASQVIPETDLWYIQ
;
A
#
# COMPACT_ATOMS: atom_id res chain seq x y z
N MET A 1 10.39 80.57 -1.83
CA MET A 1 10.31 79.50 -2.80
C MET A 1 10.43 78.15 -2.03
N LYS A 2 9.29 77.50 -1.75
CA LYS A 2 9.25 76.28 -0.98
C LYS A 2 9.23 75.08 -1.98
N LYS A 3 10.27 74.26 -1.96
CA LYS A 3 10.33 73.01 -2.78
C LYS A 3 9.60 71.89 -2.05
N VAL A 4 8.49 71.43 -2.61
CA VAL A 4 7.78 70.26 -2.16
C VAL A 4 8.41 69.02 -2.86
N LEU A 5 9.10 68.18 -2.09
CA LEU A 5 9.54 66.87 -2.55
C LEU A 5 8.36 65.90 -2.37
N ALA A 6 7.80 65.44 -3.50
CA ALA A 6 6.86 64.33 -3.52
C ALA A 6 7.66 63.02 -3.51
N SER A 7 7.60 62.29 -2.41
CA SER A 7 8.15 60.92 -2.33
C SER A 7 7.15 59.94 -2.93
N LEU A 8 7.51 59.38 -4.07
CA LEU A 8 6.77 58.28 -4.70
C LEU A 8 7.11 57.00 -3.96
N GLY A 9 6.21 56.52 -3.10
CA GLY A 9 6.34 55.23 -2.44
C GLY A 9 6.04 54.11 -3.44
N LEU A 10 7.06 53.39 -3.85
CA LEU A 10 6.94 52.17 -4.67
C LEU A 10 6.50 51.03 -3.78
N SER A 11 5.20 50.75 -3.74
CA SER A 11 4.66 49.54 -3.08
C SER A 11 4.95 48.33 -3.94
N VAL A 12 5.96 47.54 -3.58
CA VAL A 12 6.22 46.21 -4.17
C VAL A 12 5.20 45.24 -3.59
N VAL A 13 4.18 44.95 -4.36
CA VAL A 13 3.27 43.83 -4.06
C VAL A 13 4.00 42.55 -4.41
N ILE A 14 4.55 41.86 -3.41
CA ILE A 14 5.07 40.52 -3.55
C ILE A 14 3.83 39.58 -3.72
N ALA A 15 3.49 39.28 -4.95
CA ALA A 15 2.55 38.22 -5.24
C ALA A 15 3.22 36.91 -4.84
N SER A 16 2.96 36.44 -3.63
CA SER A 16 3.29 35.06 -3.24
C SER A 16 2.47 34.16 -4.15
N SER A 17 3.09 33.59 -5.19
CA SER A 17 2.49 32.51 -5.96
C SER A 17 2.29 31.33 -5.01
N LEU A 18 1.06 31.12 -4.58
CA LEU A 18 0.61 29.91 -3.92
C LEU A 18 0.72 28.77 -4.95
N PHE A 19 1.91 28.23 -5.14
CA PHE A 19 2.04 26.92 -5.74
C PHE A 19 1.49 25.95 -4.72
N ALA A 20 0.40 25.29 -5.04
CA ALA A 20 -0.03 24.13 -4.26
C ALA A 20 1.10 23.10 -4.29
N ASP A 21 1.67 22.80 -3.13
CA ASP A 21 2.66 21.75 -3.02
C ASP A 21 2.04 20.43 -3.49
N THR A 22 2.82 19.63 -4.22
CA THR A 22 2.37 18.31 -4.64
C THR A 22 3.09 17.26 -3.81
N LEU A 23 2.34 16.36 -3.20
CA LEU A 23 2.85 15.21 -2.49
C LEU A 23 2.69 13.96 -3.37
N MET A 24 3.78 13.27 -3.66
CA MET A 24 3.79 12.04 -4.44
C MET A 24 3.75 10.83 -3.51
N MET A 25 2.78 9.94 -3.74
CA MET A 25 2.63 8.69 -2.96
C MET A 25 2.79 7.47 -3.85
N ALA A 26 3.46 6.43 -3.35
CA ALA A 26 3.31 5.09 -3.93
C ALA A 26 2.44 4.22 -3.03
N THR A 27 1.52 3.51 -3.64
CA THR A 27 0.59 2.60 -2.95
C THR A 27 0.46 1.29 -3.72
N THR A 28 -0.44 0.42 -3.29
CA THR A 28 -0.67 -0.88 -3.92
C THR A 28 -1.95 -0.89 -4.76
N THR A 29 -2.00 -1.75 -5.77
CA THR A 29 -3.18 -1.93 -6.62
C THR A 29 -4.42 -2.30 -5.79
N SER A 30 -4.26 -3.11 -4.76
CA SER A 30 -5.36 -3.45 -3.86
C SER A 30 -5.89 -2.26 -3.04
N THR A 31 -5.05 -1.27 -2.73
CA THR A 31 -5.50 -0.02 -2.11
C THR A 31 -6.22 0.87 -3.12
N GLU A 32 -5.67 1.00 -4.33
CA GLU A 32 -6.25 1.73 -5.45
C GLU A 32 -7.68 1.22 -5.77
N ASP A 33 -7.81 -0.10 -5.91
CA ASP A 33 -9.09 -0.75 -6.28
C ASP A 33 -10.22 -0.51 -5.27
N THR A 34 -9.91 -0.03 -4.06
CA THR A 34 -10.94 0.34 -3.06
C THR A 34 -11.62 1.68 -3.34
N GLY A 35 -11.02 2.54 -4.16
CA GLY A 35 -11.47 3.93 -4.35
C GLY A 35 -11.22 4.84 -3.13
N LEU A 36 -10.50 4.36 -2.12
CA LEU A 36 -10.24 5.11 -0.88
C LEU A 36 -9.51 6.42 -1.14
N LEU A 37 -8.50 6.40 -2.02
CA LEU A 37 -7.70 7.59 -2.31
C LEU A 37 -8.48 8.61 -3.12
N ASP A 38 -9.34 8.19 -4.04
CA ASP A 38 -10.25 9.09 -4.77
C ASP A 38 -11.18 9.85 -3.83
N TYR A 39 -11.59 9.20 -2.74
CA TYR A 39 -12.43 9.82 -1.72
C TYR A 39 -11.63 10.74 -0.79
N LEU A 40 -10.41 10.35 -0.36
CA LEU A 40 -9.64 11.09 0.63
C LEU A 40 -8.82 12.25 0.04
N ALA A 41 -8.28 12.11 -1.17
CA ALA A 41 -7.38 13.12 -1.75
C ALA A 41 -8.01 14.52 -1.87
N PRO A 42 -9.27 14.69 -2.31
CA PRO A 42 -9.88 16.02 -2.34
C PRO A 42 -10.08 16.65 -0.96
N GLN A 43 -10.29 15.82 0.07
CA GLN A 43 -10.42 16.28 1.45
C GLN A 43 -9.07 16.74 2.00
N PHE A 44 -8.03 15.94 1.74
CA PHE A 44 -6.65 16.29 2.11
C PHE A 44 -6.22 17.60 1.46
N GLU A 45 -6.45 17.77 0.16
CA GLU A 45 -6.12 19.00 -0.54
C GLU A 45 -6.88 20.23 0.03
N LYS A 46 -8.17 20.05 0.32
CA LYS A 46 -8.99 21.11 0.93
C LYS A 46 -8.46 21.51 2.32
N GLU A 47 -7.99 20.57 3.11
CA GLU A 47 -7.52 20.82 4.49
C GLU A 47 -6.10 21.35 4.54
N THR A 48 -5.23 20.90 3.65
CA THR A 48 -3.79 21.20 3.69
C THR A 48 -3.32 22.21 2.64
N GLY A 49 -4.08 22.39 1.56
CA GLY A 49 -3.65 23.13 0.37
C GLY A 49 -2.64 22.36 -0.50
N THR A 50 -2.35 21.09 -0.17
CA THR A 50 -1.39 20.23 -0.87
C THR A 50 -2.12 19.24 -1.75
N THR A 51 -1.77 19.19 -3.03
CA THR A 51 -2.34 18.19 -3.96
C THR A 51 -1.68 16.83 -3.75
N LEU A 52 -2.46 15.79 -3.46
CA LEU A 52 -1.97 14.42 -3.39
C LEU A 52 -2.07 13.75 -4.77
N LYS A 53 -0.93 13.26 -5.27
CA LYS A 53 -0.85 12.41 -6.46
C LYS A 53 -0.28 11.05 -6.06
N TRP A 54 -0.73 9.98 -6.72
CA TRP A 54 -0.22 8.65 -6.38
C TRP A 54 -0.01 7.76 -7.59
N VAL A 55 0.82 6.75 -7.37
CA VAL A 55 1.07 5.65 -8.30
C VAL A 55 0.72 4.35 -7.59
N SER A 56 -0.10 3.52 -8.20
CA SER A 56 -0.41 2.18 -7.68
C SER A 56 0.43 1.11 -8.38
N THR A 57 0.98 0.19 -7.58
CA THR A 57 1.83 -0.90 -8.10
C THR A 57 1.92 -2.03 -7.07
N GLY A 58 2.67 -3.09 -7.33
CA GLY A 58 2.98 -4.12 -6.32
C GLY A 58 3.84 -3.56 -5.18
N THR A 59 3.66 -4.09 -3.94
CA THR A 59 4.36 -3.61 -2.74
C THR A 59 5.88 -3.48 -2.93
N GLY A 60 6.53 -4.48 -3.53
CA GLY A 60 7.97 -4.47 -3.75
C GLY A 60 8.44 -3.28 -4.62
N LYS A 61 7.70 -2.99 -5.69
CA LYS A 61 7.98 -1.86 -6.56
C LYS A 61 7.69 -0.53 -5.88
N ALA A 62 6.61 -0.42 -5.11
CA ALA A 62 6.29 0.76 -4.32
C ALA A 62 7.42 1.09 -3.32
N LEU A 63 7.89 0.09 -2.57
CA LEU A 63 9.02 0.26 -1.65
C LEU A 63 10.29 0.70 -2.39
N LYS A 64 10.56 0.14 -3.59
CA LYS A 64 11.72 0.52 -4.39
C LYS A 64 11.64 1.98 -4.88
N MET A 65 10.43 2.48 -5.18
CA MET A 65 10.25 3.90 -5.50
C MET A 65 10.58 4.79 -4.30
N GLY A 66 10.24 4.37 -3.08
CA GLY A 66 10.66 5.06 -1.86
C GLY A 66 12.19 5.05 -1.67
N GLU A 67 12.83 3.90 -1.87
CA GLU A 67 14.31 3.80 -1.81
C GLU A 67 15.01 4.74 -2.81
N ASN A 68 14.42 4.92 -3.99
CA ASN A 68 14.97 5.78 -5.04
C ASN A 68 14.64 7.26 -4.84
N CYS A 69 13.82 7.64 -3.86
CA CYS A 69 13.26 8.98 -3.68
C CYS A 69 12.37 9.43 -4.87
N ASP A 70 11.71 8.49 -5.55
CA ASP A 70 10.76 8.78 -6.61
C ASP A 70 9.40 9.25 -6.06
N VAL A 71 9.16 9.05 -4.75
CA VAL A 71 7.94 9.41 -4.03
C VAL A 71 8.27 9.91 -2.62
N ASP A 72 7.37 10.74 -2.09
CA ASP A 72 7.50 11.35 -0.77
C ASP A 72 6.88 10.48 0.34
N VAL A 73 5.85 9.71 0.00
CA VAL A 73 5.07 8.90 0.94
C VAL A 73 4.80 7.51 0.37
N LEU A 74 4.80 6.53 1.27
CA LEU A 74 4.42 5.15 0.98
C LEU A 74 3.17 4.79 1.79
N LEU A 75 2.14 4.28 1.11
CA LEU A 75 0.97 3.66 1.74
C LEU A 75 0.88 2.21 1.28
N VAL A 76 1.45 1.32 2.08
CA VAL A 76 1.61 -0.10 1.75
C VAL A 76 1.20 -0.97 2.94
N HIS A 77 1.14 -2.29 2.76
CA HIS A 77 0.63 -3.22 3.77
C HIS A 77 1.52 -4.47 3.92
N ALA A 78 2.84 -4.26 4.04
CA ALA A 78 3.83 -5.32 4.25
C ALA A 78 4.76 -4.96 5.42
N PRO A 79 4.30 -5.04 6.68
CA PRO A 79 4.99 -4.50 7.87
C PRO A 79 6.46 -4.92 8.00
N ALA A 80 6.81 -6.16 7.66
CA ALA A 80 8.19 -6.62 7.74
C ALA A 80 9.11 -5.91 6.73
N ALA A 81 8.61 -5.71 5.48
CA ALA A 81 9.36 -5.00 4.44
C ALA A 81 9.45 -3.49 4.72
N GLU A 82 8.37 -2.90 5.26
CA GLU A 82 8.33 -1.50 5.69
C GLU A 82 9.34 -1.21 6.79
N LYS A 83 9.40 -2.08 7.83
CA LYS A 83 10.38 -1.96 8.92
C LYS A 83 11.80 -2.04 8.38
N LYS A 84 12.07 -2.97 7.47
CA LYS A 84 13.38 -3.11 6.83
C LYS A 84 13.77 -1.86 6.04
N LEU A 85 12.83 -1.23 5.31
CA LEU A 85 13.06 0.01 4.59
C LEU A 85 13.54 1.13 5.55
N VAL A 86 12.84 1.30 6.68
CA VAL A 86 13.18 2.30 7.69
C VAL A 86 14.51 1.98 8.37
N GLU A 87 14.76 0.74 8.76
CA GLU A 87 16.02 0.28 9.36
C GLU A 87 17.22 0.49 8.43
N SER A 88 16.99 0.43 7.11
CA SER A 88 18.01 0.69 6.10
C SER A 88 18.20 2.19 5.79
N GLY A 89 17.47 3.08 6.46
CA GLY A 89 17.59 4.53 6.32
C GLY A 89 16.91 5.14 5.10
N PHE A 90 16.10 4.36 4.37
CA PHE A 90 15.35 4.83 3.19
C PHE A 90 13.96 5.38 3.51
N GLY A 91 13.55 5.36 4.77
CA GLY A 91 12.27 5.90 5.23
C GLY A 91 12.33 6.30 6.69
N ILE A 92 11.41 7.18 7.07
CA ILE A 92 11.22 7.66 8.45
C ILE A 92 9.75 7.58 8.82
N ASP A 93 9.44 7.74 10.10
CA ASP A 93 8.07 7.97 10.60
C ASP A 93 7.03 6.92 10.17
N ARG A 94 7.41 5.64 10.16
CA ARG A 94 6.44 4.57 9.90
C ARG A 94 5.30 4.64 10.91
N LYS A 95 4.07 4.77 10.39
CA LYS A 95 2.83 4.79 11.18
C LYS A 95 1.94 3.61 10.77
N GLU A 96 1.25 3.04 11.74
CA GLU A 96 0.14 2.13 11.47
C GLU A 96 -1.13 2.97 11.29
N VAL A 97 -1.70 2.94 10.08
CA VAL A 97 -2.84 3.78 9.69
C VAL A 97 -4.15 3.00 9.80
N MET A 98 -4.16 1.78 9.28
CA MET A 98 -5.32 0.89 9.25
C MET A 98 -4.86 -0.56 9.10
N TYR A 99 -5.76 -1.49 9.28
CA TYR A 99 -5.55 -2.91 9.03
C TYR A 99 -6.69 -3.49 8.19
N ASN A 100 -6.42 -4.61 7.56
CA ASN A 100 -7.43 -5.45 6.93
C ASN A 100 -7.08 -6.91 7.18
N ASP A 101 -8.09 -7.76 7.12
CA ASP A 101 -7.91 -9.19 7.30
C ASP A 101 -7.75 -9.91 5.95
N PHE A 102 -6.96 -10.98 5.96
CA PHE A 102 -6.91 -11.92 4.85
C PHE A 102 -7.84 -13.08 5.14
N ILE A 103 -8.64 -13.44 4.16
CA ILE A 103 -9.60 -14.54 4.26
C ILE A 103 -9.37 -15.56 3.15
N ILE A 104 -9.69 -16.83 3.44
CA ILE A 104 -9.80 -17.86 2.43
C ILE A 104 -11.27 -17.91 2.00
N VAL A 105 -11.52 -17.78 0.71
CA VAL A 105 -12.86 -17.89 0.12
C VAL A 105 -12.95 -19.12 -0.74
N GLY A 106 -14.14 -19.73 -0.82
CA GLY A 106 -14.38 -20.91 -1.62
C GLY A 106 -15.86 -21.13 -1.91
N PRO A 107 -16.22 -22.19 -2.62
CA PRO A 107 -17.60 -22.52 -2.92
C PRO A 107 -18.39 -22.84 -1.64
N ILE A 108 -19.68 -22.52 -1.64
CA ILE A 108 -20.59 -22.79 -0.50
C ILE A 108 -20.59 -24.28 -0.09
N ALA A 109 -20.38 -25.18 -1.05
CA ALA A 109 -20.32 -26.61 -0.81
C ALA A 109 -19.14 -27.05 0.08
N ASP A 110 -18.16 -26.18 0.27
CA ASP A 110 -16.96 -26.41 1.10
C ASP A 110 -16.36 -27.83 0.94
N PRO A 111 -15.86 -28.19 -0.25
CA PRO A 111 -15.43 -29.55 -0.54
C PRO A 111 -14.26 -30.04 0.32
N ALA A 112 -13.48 -29.11 0.89
CA ALA A 112 -12.38 -29.42 1.80
C ALA A 112 -12.80 -29.37 3.29
N HIS A 113 -14.04 -28.99 3.60
CA HIS A 113 -14.56 -28.86 4.97
C HIS A 113 -13.72 -27.92 5.86
N VAL A 114 -13.38 -26.75 5.33
CA VAL A 114 -12.52 -25.75 6.00
C VAL A 114 -13.30 -24.58 6.63
N SER A 115 -14.60 -24.49 6.38
CA SER A 115 -15.44 -23.43 6.94
C SER A 115 -15.37 -23.41 8.47
N GLY A 116 -15.19 -22.25 9.05
CA GLY A 116 -15.06 -22.06 10.49
C GLY A 116 -13.72 -22.51 11.09
N LYS A 117 -12.77 -22.97 10.29
CA LYS A 117 -11.43 -23.32 10.74
C LYS A 117 -10.50 -22.12 10.78
N GLY A 118 -9.49 -22.19 11.65
CA GLY A 118 -8.39 -21.22 11.62
C GLY A 118 -7.58 -21.38 10.31
N THR A 119 -7.02 -20.27 9.81
CA THR A 119 -6.35 -20.23 8.50
C THR A 119 -5.27 -21.30 8.33
N VAL A 120 -4.41 -21.51 9.33
CA VAL A 120 -3.34 -22.52 9.30
C VAL A 120 -3.91 -23.94 9.26
N GLU A 121 -4.97 -24.21 10.03
CA GLU A 121 -5.67 -25.50 10.02
C GLU A 121 -6.34 -25.76 8.67
N ALA A 122 -7.03 -24.73 8.13
CA ALA A 122 -7.67 -24.81 6.83
C ALA A 122 -6.66 -25.15 5.71
N LEU A 123 -5.51 -24.51 5.69
CA LEU A 123 -4.46 -24.80 4.70
C LEU A 123 -3.90 -26.23 4.83
N LYS A 124 -3.74 -26.73 6.05
CA LYS A 124 -3.36 -28.15 6.26
C LYS A 124 -4.39 -29.10 5.67
N ILE A 125 -5.67 -28.86 5.94
CA ILE A 125 -6.76 -29.71 5.41
C ILE A 125 -6.81 -29.64 3.87
N ILE A 126 -6.67 -28.45 3.28
CA ILE A 126 -6.61 -28.26 1.83
C ILE A 126 -5.45 -29.09 1.22
N LYS A 127 -4.27 -29.01 1.83
CA LYS A 127 -3.11 -29.80 1.42
C LYS A 127 -3.35 -31.29 1.51
N ASP A 128 -3.86 -31.78 2.64
CA ASP A 128 -4.05 -33.21 2.89
C ASP A 128 -5.14 -33.81 1.99
N SER A 129 -6.19 -33.06 1.71
CA SER A 129 -7.27 -33.44 0.79
C SER A 129 -6.94 -33.21 -0.67
N LYS A 130 -5.85 -32.47 -0.97
CA LYS A 130 -5.49 -32.03 -2.33
C LYS A 130 -6.62 -31.26 -3.02
N ALA A 131 -7.41 -30.53 -2.25
CA ALA A 131 -8.44 -29.66 -2.79
C ALA A 131 -7.79 -28.52 -3.59
N ASN A 132 -8.38 -28.15 -4.73
CA ASN A 132 -7.84 -27.07 -5.55
C ASN A 132 -7.74 -25.78 -4.76
N PHE A 133 -6.55 -25.20 -4.77
CA PHE A 133 -6.25 -23.90 -4.17
C PHE A 133 -5.72 -22.96 -5.26
N LEU A 134 -6.33 -21.77 -5.35
CA LEU A 134 -5.92 -20.74 -6.30
C LEU A 134 -5.02 -19.72 -5.56
N SER A 135 -3.75 -19.74 -5.94
CA SER A 135 -2.77 -18.75 -5.49
C SER A 135 -2.85 -17.49 -6.35
N ARG A 136 -2.48 -16.36 -5.77
CA ARG A 136 -2.29 -15.13 -6.53
C ARG A 136 -1.11 -15.21 -7.50
N GLY A 137 -0.02 -15.87 -7.16
CA GLY A 137 1.15 -16.08 -8.01
C GLY A 137 1.85 -14.80 -8.55
N ASP A 138 1.52 -13.61 -8.04
CA ASP A 138 1.81 -12.31 -8.66
C ASP A 138 2.79 -11.41 -7.87
N ASP A 139 3.46 -11.97 -6.87
CA ASP A 139 4.36 -11.26 -5.93
C ASP A 139 3.71 -10.06 -5.18
N SER A 140 2.38 -9.98 -5.18
CA SER A 140 1.63 -8.98 -4.41
C SER A 140 1.76 -9.18 -2.89
N GLY A 141 1.29 -8.21 -2.10
CA GLY A 141 1.18 -8.36 -0.65
C GLY A 141 0.31 -9.56 -0.24
N THR A 142 -0.76 -9.84 -0.98
CA THR A 142 -1.62 -11.01 -0.79
C THR A 142 -0.85 -12.30 -1.04
N HIS A 143 -0.09 -12.38 -2.13
CA HIS A 143 0.76 -13.54 -2.42
C HIS A 143 1.82 -13.76 -1.34
N LYS A 144 2.51 -12.69 -0.90
CA LYS A 144 3.50 -12.78 0.20
C LYS A 144 2.88 -13.28 1.50
N LYS A 145 1.67 -12.83 1.83
CA LYS A 145 0.93 -13.31 3.00
C LYS A 145 0.55 -14.78 2.87
N GLU A 146 0.06 -15.18 1.71
CA GLU A 146 -0.26 -16.57 1.38
C GLU A 146 0.95 -17.49 1.60
N LEU A 147 2.11 -17.14 1.01
CA LEU A 147 3.35 -17.91 1.16
C LEU A 147 3.80 -18.03 2.63
N SER A 148 3.63 -16.97 3.42
CA SER A 148 3.88 -17.01 4.87
C SER A 148 2.96 -18.01 5.56
N LEU A 149 1.67 -18.01 5.24
CA LEU A 149 0.68 -18.91 5.83
C LEU A 149 0.92 -20.38 5.45
N TRP A 150 1.35 -20.65 4.22
CA TRP A 150 1.77 -22.00 3.80
C TRP A 150 2.99 -22.49 4.59
N LYS A 151 3.97 -21.63 4.85
CA LYS A 151 5.13 -21.96 5.71
C LYS A 151 4.69 -22.29 7.12
N ASP A 152 3.77 -21.51 7.68
CA ASP A 152 3.23 -21.77 9.02
C ASP A 152 2.41 -23.07 9.07
N ALA A 153 1.70 -23.40 8.01
CA ALA A 153 0.87 -24.60 7.91
C ALA A 153 1.66 -25.88 7.67
N SER A 154 2.67 -25.85 6.81
CA SER A 154 3.31 -27.08 6.33
C SER A 154 4.83 -27.00 6.13
N GLN A 155 5.46 -25.87 6.46
CA GLN A 155 6.87 -25.56 6.23
C GLN A 155 7.33 -25.64 4.75
N VAL A 156 6.45 -26.04 3.85
CA VAL A 156 6.69 -26.18 2.41
C VAL A 156 5.57 -25.48 1.65
N ILE A 157 5.93 -24.68 0.66
CA ILE A 157 4.98 -24.08 -0.26
C ILE A 157 4.67 -25.10 -1.36
N PRO A 158 3.40 -25.37 -1.69
CA PRO A 158 3.02 -26.45 -2.61
C PRO A 158 3.11 -26.08 -4.10
N GLU A 159 4.07 -25.25 -4.50
CA GLU A 159 4.18 -24.68 -5.85
C GLU A 159 4.25 -25.71 -7.00
N THR A 160 4.67 -26.93 -6.71
CA THR A 160 4.79 -28.01 -7.70
C THR A 160 3.61 -28.98 -7.70
N ASP A 161 2.66 -28.79 -6.81
CA ASP A 161 1.50 -29.66 -6.67
C ASP A 161 0.40 -29.27 -7.67
N LEU A 162 -0.21 -30.26 -8.33
CA LEU A 162 -1.24 -30.01 -9.36
C LEU A 162 -2.52 -29.35 -8.84
N TRP A 163 -2.80 -29.45 -7.55
CA TRP A 163 -3.94 -28.81 -6.89
C TRP A 163 -3.67 -27.36 -6.47
N TYR A 164 -2.41 -26.93 -6.51
CA TYR A 164 -2.00 -25.54 -6.24
C TYR A 164 -1.85 -24.81 -7.60
N ILE A 165 -2.81 -23.96 -7.90
CA ILE A 165 -2.97 -23.34 -9.21
C ILE A 165 -2.57 -21.85 -9.10
N GLN A 166 -1.64 -21.43 -9.94
CA GLN A 166 -1.19 -20.02 -10.07
C GLN A 166 -1.72 -19.39 -11.36
#